data_b8d728a51ef001b30c8f02744bef559c
#
_entry.id   b8d728a51ef001b30c8f02744bef559c
#
_cell.length_a   1.000
_cell.length_b   1.000
_cell.length_c   1.000
_cell.angle_alpha   90.00
_cell.angle_beta   90.00
_cell.angle_gamma   90.00
#
_symmetry.space_group_name_H-M   'P 1'
#
loop_
_entity.id
_entity.type
_entity.pdbx_description
1 polymer ?
#
loop_
_entity_poly.entity_id
_entity_poly.type
_entity_poly.pdbx_seq_one_letter_code
_entity_poly.pdbx_strand_id
1 'polypeptide(L)'
;MFFRLLIIVNLLSSYFLIADCSDLTYDECIYWSGFCEWNEDTGLCQDLAGGGDGGDIEFGPYQFDYLTEADSIRNSDLYNGTLLYYPLDANPPYASIVIIDAFGDEFGLQSWAQYFSSYGFIAMTIGNFDRTVRDGDSEWDYADRALGLLDAIETIKQENVRDLSPLFEKVDTSRFAVSGYSTSGGGAHTAVTMDSTLKTAILLNPAVAFLDSINCSAESNYYCLIEEHLDHDVPVLIFAGENEYDELVSPDDPTYSNMWALPQYEYVPETTDKTYFESAGEGHGSSVFPFGDVAGYSLAWLRYFLLDEELYCDFLVEAPQSTSQFFTTLQCTNTISYDINNDGQINNEDLITAVVSIVNNSQTENSLDLNFDSYVDIFDLLLLSDYLLDM
;
A
#
# COMPACT_ATOMS: atom_id res chain seq x y z
N MET A 1 -13.83 15.46 -28.17
CA MET A 1 -13.26 15.96 -26.91
C MET A 1 -14.35 16.11 -25.83
N PHE A 2 -15.35 16.94 -25.98
CA PHE A 2 -16.47 17.06 -25.01
C PHE A 2 -17.27 15.75 -24.74
N PHE A 3 -17.32 14.84 -25.70
CA PHE A 3 -18.07 13.58 -25.56
C PHE A 3 -17.31 12.52 -24.72
N ARG A 4 -15.97 12.52 -24.78
CA ARG A 4 -15.13 11.61 -23.98
C ARG A 4 -15.08 12.04 -22.50
N LEU A 5 -14.98 13.35 -22.24
CA LEU A 5 -15.06 13.88 -20.87
C LEU A 5 -16.41 13.57 -20.19
N LEU A 6 -17.51 13.58 -20.97
CA LEU A 6 -18.85 13.23 -20.44
C LEU A 6 -18.97 11.74 -20.09
N ILE A 7 -18.23 10.86 -20.77
CA ILE A 7 -18.22 9.43 -20.45
C ILE A 7 -17.44 9.18 -19.16
N ILE A 8 -16.30 9.85 -18.96
CA ILE A 8 -15.50 9.73 -17.74
C ILE A 8 -16.24 10.33 -16.54
N VAL A 9 -16.89 11.47 -16.66
CA VAL A 9 -17.71 12.07 -15.59
C VAL A 9 -18.96 11.24 -15.30
N ASN A 10 -19.55 10.53 -16.29
CA ASN A 10 -20.65 9.61 -16.04
C ASN A 10 -20.20 8.25 -15.48
N LEU A 11 -18.94 7.83 -15.69
CA LEU A 11 -18.38 6.65 -15.02
C LEU A 11 -18.08 6.89 -13.53
N LEU A 12 -17.91 8.16 -13.14
CA LEU A 12 -17.67 8.56 -11.75
C LEU A 12 -18.95 8.82 -10.95
N SER A 13 -20.13 8.94 -11.59
CA SER A 13 -21.39 9.32 -10.91
C SER A 13 -22.49 8.24 -10.88
N SER A 14 -22.21 7.04 -11.35
CA SER A 14 -23.22 5.97 -11.34
C SER A 14 -22.52 4.67 -11.00
N TYR A 15 -22.82 4.09 -9.83
CA TYR A 15 -22.48 2.71 -9.47
C TYR A 15 -21.46 2.09 -10.43
N PHE A 16 -20.29 1.74 -9.97
CA PHE A 16 -19.34 0.98 -10.76
C PHE A 16 -20.03 -0.24 -11.39
N LEU A 17 -20.73 -0.03 -12.49
CA LEU A 17 -20.62 -0.94 -13.59
C LEU A 17 -19.17 -0.72 -14.03
N ILE A 18 -18.24 -1.56 -13.55
CA ILE A 18 -16.98 -1.80 -14.24
C ILE A 18 -17.41 -1.90 -15.69
N ALA A 19 -17.01 -0.93 -16.51
CA ALA A 19 -17.22 -1.06 -17.93
C ALA A 19 -16.59 -2.41 -18.24
N ASP A 20 -17.40 -3.36 -18.75
CA ASP A 20 -16.92 -4.69 -19.09
C ASP A 20 -15.61 -4.47 -19.85
N CYS A 21 -14.50 -5.04 -19.42
CA CYS A 21 -13.20 -4.79 -20.02
C CYS A 21 -13.27 -4.89 -21.56
N SER A 22 -14.17 -5.72 -22.08
CA SER A 22 -14.42 -5.90 -23.51
C SER A 22 -14.87 -4.65 -24.27
N ASP A 23 -15.33 -3.60 -23.57
CA ASP A 23 -15.75 -2.33 -24.16
C ASP A 23 -14.63 -1.29 -24.21
N LEU A 24 -13.44 -1.60 -23.63
CA LEU A 24 -12.31 -0.70 -23.55
C LEU A 24 -11.46 -0.73 -24.84
N THR A 25 -10.92 0.43 -25.21
CA THR A 25 -9.87 0.53 -26.22
C THR A 25 -8.55 -0.02 -25.68
N TYR A 26 -7.54 -0.19 -26.55
CA TYR A 26 -6.20 -0.63 -26.13
C TYR A 26 -5.64 0.25 -25.01
N ASP A 27 -5.64 1.57 -25.20
CA ASP A 27 -5.07 2.52 -24.23
C ASP A 27 -5.84 2.51 -22.89
N GLU A 28 -7.19 2.42 -22.95
CA GLU A 28 -8.01 2.28 -21.75
C GLU A 28 -7.77 0.94 -21.05
N CYS A 29 -7.58 -0.14 -21.78
CA CYS A 29 -7.26 -1.46 -21.23
C CYS A 29 -5.93 -1.45 -20.47
N ILE A 30 -4.90 -0.84 -21.06
CA ILE A 30 -3.58 -0.70 -20.41
C ILE A 30 -3.67 0.23 -19.19
N TYR A 31 -4.44 1.30 -19.26
CA TYR A 31 -4.67 2.17 -18.11
C TYR A 31 -5.30 1.42 -16.91
N TRP A 32 -6.19 0.47 -17.18
CA TRP A 32 -6.85 -0.38 -16.19
C TRP A 32 -6.19 -1.75 -16.03
N SER A 33 -4.88 -1.87 -16.25
CA SER A 33 -4.14 -3.13 -16.25
C SER A 33 -4.31 -3.96 -14.97
N GLY A 34 -4.56 -3.35 -13.83
CA GLY A 34 -4.89 -4.07 -12.59
C GLY A 34 -6.25 -4.80 -12.59
N PHE A 35 -7.13 -4.51 -13.55
CA PHE A 35 -8.47 -5.10 -13.66
C PHE A 35 -8.71 -5.79 -14.99
N CYS A 36 -8.03 -5.34 -16.03
CA CYS A 36 -8.20 -5.78 -17.40
C CYS A 36 -6.87 -6.17 -18.03
N GLU A 37 -6.89 -7.08 -19.00
CA GLU A 37 -5.74 -7.42 -19.83
C GLU A 37 -6.07 -7.31 -21.31
N TRP A 38 -5.08 -6.88 -22.11
CA TRP A 38 -5.22 -6.86 -23.55
C TRP A 38 -4.84 -8.20 -24.16
N ASN A 39 -5.79 -8.82 -24.85
CA ASN A 39 -5.56 -10.08 -25.55
C ASN A 39 -5.06 -9.81 -26.97
N GLU A 40 -3.79 -10.04 -27.22
CA GLU A 40 -3.12 -9.82 -28.51
C GLU A 40 -3.70 -10.70 -29.65
N ASP A 41 -4.20 -11.91 -29.32
CA ASP A 41 -4.73 -12.83 -30.33
C ASP A 41 -6.12 -12.39 -30.83
N THR A 42 -6.92 -11.80 -29.97
CA THR A 42 -8.27 -11.34 -30.28
C THR A 42 -8.36 -9.85 -30.60
N GLY A 43 -7.37 -9.07 -30.14
CA GLY A 43 -7.40 -7.61 -30.23
C GLY A 43 -8.51 -6.99 -29.37
N LEU A 44 -8.86 -7.62 -28.25
CA LEU A 44 -9.88 -7.16 -27.33
C LEU A 44 -9.31 -7.09 -25.91
N CYS A 45 -9.80 -6.11 -25.15
CA CYS A 45 -9.61 -6.06 -23.72
C CYS A 45 -10.50 -7.11 -23.05
N GLN A 46 -10.03 -7.79 -22.03
CA GLN A 46 -10.78 -8.81 -21.30
C GLN A 46 -10.55 -8.66 -19.79
N ASP A 47 -11.53 -9.11 -19.02
CA ASP A 47 -11.38 -9.15 -17.57
C ASP A 47 -10.20 -10.05 -17.19
N LEU A 48 -9.36 -9.59 -16.31
CA LEU A 48 -8.33 -10.43 -15.72
C LEU A 48 -8.97 -11.61 -15.00
N ALA A 49 -8.68 -12.79 -15.47
CA ALA A 49 -9.14 -14.03 -14.84
C ALA A 49 -8.41 -14.20 -13.49
N GLY A 50 -8.96 -13.58 -12.43
CA GLY A 50 -8.42 -13.67 -11.09
C GLY A 50 -7.75 -12.40 -10.57
N GLY A 51 -7.85 -11.29 -11.33
CA GLY A 51 -7.23 -9.99 -10.98
C GLY A 51 -5.71 -9.98 -11.19
N GLY A 52 -5.20 -9.04 -12.01
CA GLY A 52 -3.77 -8.89 -12.32
C GLY A 52 -3.17 -10.07 -13.10
N ASP A 53 -2.08 -9.93 -13.83
CA ASP A 53 -1.49 -10.91 -14.75
C ASP A 53 -1.28 -12.36 -14.23
N GLY A 54 -2.30 -12.86 -13.53
CA GLY A 54 -2.46 -14.27 -13.16
C GLY A 54 -1.50 -14.75 -12.08
N GLY A 55 -0.87 -13.85 -11.36
CA GLY A 55 -0.09 -14.18 -10.17
C GLY A 55 -1.03 -14.61 -9.03
N ASP A 56 -0.80 -15.76 -8.45
CA ASP A 56 -1.42 -16.10 -7.18
C ASP A 56 -0.86 -15.16 -6.11
N ILE A 57 -1.71 -14.67 -5.20
CA ILE A 57 -1.24 -13.92 -4.03
C ILE A 57 -0.38 -14.87 -3.19
N GLU A 58 0.86 -14.53 -2.99
CA GLU A 58 1.76 -15.27 -2.11
C GLU A 58 1.50 -14.90 -0.67
N PHE A 59 0.57 -15.62 -0.04
CA PHE A 59 0.26 -15.43 1.37
C PHE A 59 1.40 -15.89 2.27
N GLY A 60 1.57 -15.17 3.38
CA GLY A 60 2.54 -15.47 4.42
C GLY A 60 2.21 -16.73 5.22
N PRO A 61 3.08 -17.05 6.20
CA PRO A 61 2.99 -18.31 6.95
C PRO A 61 1.82 -18.39 7.93
N TYR A 62 1.18 -17.26 8.28
CA TYR A 62 0.17 -17.24 9.32
C TYR A 62 -1.25 -17.40 8.76
N GLN A 63 -2.05 -18.18 9.46
CA GLN A 63 -3.48 -18.19 9.21
C GLN A 63 -4.10 -16.89 9.75
N PHE A 64 -5.18 -16.46 9.15
CA PHE A 64 -5.88 -15.23 9.55
C PHE A 64 -7.40 -15.46 9.59
N ASP A 65 -8.08 -14.60 10.32
CA ASP A 65 -9.54 -14.51 10.39
C ASP A 65 -9.91 -13.01 10.37
N TYR A 66 -11.18 -12.70 10.35
CA TYR A 66 -11.62 -11.31 10.34
C TYR A 66 -12.84 -11.08 11.23
N LEU A 67 -13.02 -9.85 11.65
CA LEU A 67 -14.17 -9.34 12.37
C LEU A 67 -14.93 -8.31 11.54
N THR A 68 -16.24 -8.23 11.77
CA THR A 68 -17.15 -7.26 11.17
C THR A 68 -18.01 -6.60 12.25
N GLU A 69 -18.88 -5.66 11.87
CA GLU A 69 -19.86 -5.09 12.81
C GLU A 69 -20.78 -6.16 13.43
N ALA A 70 -21.00 -7.30 12.77
CA ALA A 70 -21.75 -8.43 13.32
C ALA A 70 -21.06 -9.05 14.55
N ASP A 71 -19.73 -8.89 14.66
CA ASP A 71 -18.91 -9.34 15.79
C ASP A 71 -18.77 -8.26 16.87
N SER A 72 -19.60 -7.22 16.78
CA SER A 72 -19.64 -6.09 17.72
C SER A 72 -18.41 -5.19 17.69
N ILE A 73 -17.73 -5.09 16.54
CA ILE A 73 -16.78 -4.00 16.32
C ILE A 73 -17.52 -2.67 16.32
N ARG A 74 -16.85 -1.62 16.77
CA ARG A 74 -17.37 -0.27 16.72
C ARG A 74 -17.79 0.10 15.31
N ASN A 75 -19.01 0.59 15.16
CA ASN A 75 -19.45 1.27 13.95
C ASN A 75 -19.07 2.76 14.02
N SER A 76 -18.79 3.38 12.89
CA SER A 76 -18.39 4.78 12.79
C SER A 76 -19.33 5.58 11.90
N ASP A 77 -19.41 6.88 12.17
CA ASP A 77 -20.07 7.84 11.28
C ASP A 77 -19.11 8.43 10.23
N LEU A 78 -17.83 8.01 10.23
CA LEU A 78 -16.77 8.54 9.36
C LEU A 78 -16.34 7.59 8.24
N TYR A 79 -16.84 6.35 8.25
CA TYR A 79 -16.64 5.37 7.18
C TYR A 79 -17.81 4.38 7.13
N ASN A 80 -17.98 3.67 6.01
CA ASN A 80 -19.01 2.65 5.85
C ASN A 80 -18.39 1.27 5.90
N GLY A 81 -18.97 0.38 6.72
CA GLY A 81 -18.56 -1.01 6.83
C GLY A 81 -17.10 -1.19 7.24
N THR A 82 -16.77 -2.39 7.67
CA THR A 82 -15.39 -2.74 8.03
C THR A 82 -15.14 -4.24 7.95
N LEU A 83 -13.94 -4.62 7.49
CA LEU A 83 -13.36 -5.94 7.64
C LEU A 83 -12.03 -5.79 8.37
N LEU A 84 -11.95 -6.28 9.61
CA LEU A 84 -10.73 -6.24 10.40
C LEU A 84 -10.09 -7.62 10.41
N TYR A 85 -9.11 -7.82 9.55
CA TYR A 85 -8.32 -9.04 9.45
C TYR A 85 -7.23 -9.08 10.52
N TYR A 86 -6.94 -10.28 11.06
CA TYR A 86 -5.92 -10.45 12.08
C TYR A 86 -5.30 -11.86 12.02
N PRO A 87 -4.02 -12.01 12.39
CA PRO A 87 -3.35 -13.29 12.41
C PRO A 87 -3.85 -14.16 13.58
N LEU A 88 -3.96 -15.48 13.34
CA LEU A 88 -4.40 -16.43 14.37
C LEU A 88 -3.24 -17.02 15.19
N ASP A 89 -2.10 -17.21 14.57
CA ASP A 89 -0.96 -17.98 15.08
C ASP A 89 0.38 -17.22 15.08
N ALA A 90 0.37 -15.92 14.74
CA ALA A 90 1.51 -15.02 14.96
C ALA A 90 1.65 -14.61 16.44
N ASN A 91 2.79 -14.04 16.80
CA ASN A 91 3.06 -13.60 18.16
C ASN A 91 2.64 -12.11 18.34
N PRO A 92 1.74 -11.77 19.29
CA PRO A 92 1.43 -10.39 19.61
C PRO A 92 2.58 -9.72 20.41
N PRO A 93 2.60 -8.38 20.51
CA PRO A 93 1.60 -7.44 20.00
C PRO A 93 1.72 -7.18 18.51
N TYR A 94 0.58 -6.98 17.83
CA TYR A 94 0.52 -6.78 16.38
C TYR A 94 0.52 -5.30 16.02
N ALA A 95 1.37 -4.89 15.08
CA ALA A 95 1.25 -3.62 14.40
C ALA A 95 0.08 -3.63 13.40
N SER A 96 -0.42 -2.46 13.01
CA SER A 96 -1.69 -2.39 12.28
C SER A 96 -1.62 -1.42 11.10
N ILE A 97 -2.37 -1.76 10.03
CA ILE A 97 -2.61 -0.90 8.87
C ILE A 97 -4.11 -0.77 8.57
N VAL A 98 -4.56 0.44 8.27
CA VAL A 98 -5.92 0.71 7.77
C VAL A 98 -5.86 1.03 6.29
N ILE A 99 -6.77 0.43 5.51
CA ILE A 99 -6.77 0.46 4.05
C ILE A 99 -8.14 0.92 3.55
N ILE A 100 -8.17 1.83 2.58
CA ILE A 100 -9.39 2.33 1.96
C ILE A 100 -9.28 2.32 0.44
N ASP A 101 -10.29 1.78 -0.25
CA ASP A 101 -10.37 1.80 -1.71
C ASP A 101 -10.78 3.19 -2.22
N ALA A 102 -10.59 3.44 -3.50
CA ALA A 102 -10.99 4.69 -4.16
C ALA A 102 -12.46 4.99 -3.96
N PHE A 103 -13.30 3.99 -4.16
CA PHE A 103 -14.76 4.05 -4.06
C PHE A 103 -15.30 2.72 -3.55
N GLY A 104 -16.55 2.71 -3.09
CA GLY A 104 -17.24 1.48 -2.72
C GLY A 104 -17.21 1.18 -1.22
N ASP A 105 -17.43 -0.09 -0.93
CA ASP A 105 -17.60 -0.62 0.42
C ASP A 105 -16.27 -1.19 0.98
N GLU A 106 -16.35 -1.79 2.15
CA GLU A 106 -15.22 -2.38 2.88
C GLU A 106 -14.59 -3.59 2.20
N PHE A 107 -15.19 -4.15 1.15
CA PHE A 107 -14.64 -5.30 0.42
C PHE A 107 -13.58 -4.88 -0.60
N GLY A 108 -13.52 -3.60 -0.97
CA GLY A 108 -12.44 -3.07 -1.77
C GLY A 108 -11.08 -3.27 -1.09
N LEU A 109 -10.07 -3.68 -1.84
CA LEU A 109 -8.70 -3.94 -1.36
C LEU A 109 -8.60 -4.99 -0.21
N GLN A 110 -9.62 -5.81 0.01
CA GLN A 110 -9.55 -6.86 1.04
C GLN A 110 -8.39 -7.84 0.82
N SER A 111 -7.95 -8.04 -0.42
CA SER A 111 -6.78 -8.86 -0.75
C SER A 111 -5.50 -8.36 -0.08
N TRP A 112 -5.31 -7.04 0.00
CA TRP A 112 -4.22 -6.43 0.75
C TRP A 112 -4.32 -6.69 2.25
N ALA A 113 -5.53 -6.59 2.83
CA ALA A 113 -5.72 -6.88 4.25
C ALA A 113 -5.44 -8.34 4.58
N GLN A 114 -5.90 -9.27 3.73
CA GLN A 114 -5.59 -10.69 3.84
C GLN A 114 -4.09 -10.95 3.73
N TYR A 115 -3.44 -10.32 2.74
CA TYR A 115 -2.00 -10.41 2.54
C TYR A 115 -1.23 -9.99 3.78
N PHE A 116 -1.43 -8.77 4.28
CA PHE A 116 -0.71 -8.28 5.46
C PHE A 116 -1.02 -9.11 6.72
N SER A 117 -2.25 -9.59 6.88
CA SER A 117 -2.59 -10.43 8.04
C SER A 117 -1.93 -11.79 7.99
N SER A 118 -1.72 -12.33 6.80
CA SER A 118 -0.95 -13.58 6.62
C SER A 118 0.54 -13.42 6.99
N TYR A 119 1.03 -12.17 7.05
CA TYR A 119 2.41 -11.83 7.49
C TYR A 119 2.48 -11.27 8.91
N GLY A 120 1.40 -11.37 9.68
CA GLY A 120 1.42 -11.07 11.11
C GLY A 120 0.94 -9.67 11.52
N PHE A 121 0.38 -8.90 10.61
CA PHE A 121 -0.19 -7.59 10.89
C PHE A 121 -1.71 -7.67 11.16
N ILE A 122 -2.24 -6.71 11.88
CA ILE A 122 -3.66 -6.41 11.82
C ILE A 122 -3.89 -5.51 10.61
N ALA A 123 -4.85 -5.85 9.76
CA ALA A 123 -5.18 -5.04 8.58
C ALA A 123 -6.70 -4.84 8.50
N MET A 124 -7.13 -3.59 8.48
CA MET A 124 -8.54 -3.23 8.47
C MET A 124 -8.88 -2.51 7.18
N THR A 125 -9.82 -3.06 6.41
CA THR A 125 -10.43 -2.33 5.30
C THR A 125 -11.69 -1.61 5.76
N ILE A 126 -11.91 -0.41 5.21
CA ILE A 126 -13.09 0.41 5.44
C ILE A 126 -13.70 0.85 4.12
N GLY A 127 -15.03 0.95 4.07
CA GLY A 127 -15.73 1.52 2.93
C GLY A 127 -15.74 3.05 2.97
N ASN A 128 -15.86 3.64 1.80
CA ASN A 128 -15.95 5.08 1.66
C ASN A 128 -17.27 5.58 2.24
N PHE A 129 -17.24 6.72 2.92
CA PHE A 129 -18.43 7.39 3.36
C PHE A 129 -19.11 8.10 2.16
N ASP A 130 -20.36 7.74 1.86
CA ASP A 130 -21.13 8.39 0.80
C ASP A 130 -21.71 9.72 1.31
N ARG A 131 -20.99 10.80 1.10
CA ARG A 131 -21.43 12.16 1.49
C ARG A 131 -22.40 12.81 0.52
N THR A 132 -22.56 12.29 -0.67
CA THR A 132 -23.59 12.82 -1.61
C THR A 132 -24.97 12.78 -0.99
N VAL A 133 -25.17 11.89 -0.02
CA VAL A 133 -26.41 11.77 0.76
C VAL A 133 -26.48 12.77 1.91
N ARG A 134 -25.33 13.25 2.43
CA ARG A 134 -25.29 14.04 3.68
C ARG A 134 -25.35 15.54 3.47
N ASP A 135 -24.55 16.12 2.61
CA ASP A 135 -24.37 17.57 2.55
C ASP A 135 -24.33 18.19 1.15
N GLY A 136 -24.44 17.40 0.08
CA GLY A 136 -24.36 17.86 -1.31
C GLY A 136 -22.94 18.31 -1.72
N ASP A 137 -21.95 17.93 -0.95
CA ASP A 137 -20.54 18.23 -1.18
C ASP A 137 -19.87 17.21 -2.13
N SER A 138 -18.75 17.59 -2.71
CA SER A 138 -18.11 16.84 -3.77
C SER A 138 -17.58 15.48 -3.30
N GLU A 139 -17.67 14.48 -4.16
CA GLU A 139 -17.14 13.12 -4.01
C GLU A 139 -15.61 13.05 -3.77
N TRP A 140 -14.92 14.19 -3.74
CA TRP A 140 -13.48 14.35 -3.78
C TRP A 140 -12.87 14.87 -2.47
N ASP A 141 -13.58 14.72 -1.35
CA ASP A 141 -13.06 15.22 -0.08
C ASP A 141 -12.01 14.27 0.52
N TYR A 142 -10.75 14.61 0.32
CA TYR A 142 -9.58 13.87 0.85
C TYR A 142 -9.52 13.91 2.37
N ALA A 143 -9.98 15.00 2.99
CA ALA A 143 -10.00 15.12 4.44
C ALA A 143 -10.94 14.09 5.08
N ASP A 144 -12.07 13.80 4.45
CA ASP A 144 -13.01 12.82 4.96
C ASP A 144 -12.47 11.41 4.90
N ARG A 145 -11.77 11.07 3.83
CA ARG A 145 -11.06 9.80 3.69
C ARG A 145 -9.98 9.69 4.76
N ALA A 146 -9.23 10.76 4.99
CA ALA A 146 -8.24 10.85 6.05
C ALA A 146 -8.86 10.66 7.44
N LEU A 147 -9.96 11.35 7.73
CA LEU A 147 -10.68 11.21 9.00
C LEU A 147 -11.24 9.79 9.19
N GLY A 148 -11.74 9.16 8.12
CA GLY A 148 -12.17 7.77 8.15
C GLY A 148 -11.04 6.81 8.51
N LEU A 149 -9.87 6.96 7.90
CA LEU A 149 -8.68 6.17 8.20
C LEU A 149 -8.22 6.35 9.66
N LEU A 150 -8.15 7.59 10.14
CA LEU A 150 -7.74 7.89 11.51
C LEU A 150 -8.75 7.37 12.55
N ASP A 151 -10.04 7.46 12.24
CA ASP A 151 -11.08 6.94 13.13
C ASP A 151 -11.12 5.40 13.15
N ALA A 152 -10.76 4.74 12.06
CA ALA A 152 -10.60 3.30 12.00
C ALA A 152 -9.44 2.79 12.88
N ILE A 153 -8.37 3.57 13.03
CA ILE A 153 -7.30 3.29 14.01
C ILE A 153 -7.88 3.26 15.44
N GLU A 154 -8.76 4.19 15.77
CA GLU A 154 -9.43 4.19 17.08
C GLU A 154 -10.33 2.96 17.27
N THR A 155 -10.92 2.45 16.20
CA THR A 155 -11.67 1.17 16.24
C THR A 155 -10.74 0.00 16.57
N ILE A 156 -9.58 -0.10 15.94
CA ILE A 156 -8.58 -1.14 16.26
C ILE A 156 -8.10 -1.01 17.71
N LYS A 157 -7.84 0.20 18.21
CA LYS A 157 -7.45 0.44 19.59
C LYS A 157 -8.54 0.00 20.58
N GLN A 158 -9.82 0.15 20.24
CA GLN A 158 -10.92 -0.32 21.08
C GLN A 158 -11.00 -1.85 21.15
N GLU A 159 -10.63 -2.56 20.09
CA GLU A 159 -10.54 -4.01 20.10
C GLU A 159 -9.47 -4.52 21.08
N ASN A 160 -8.41 -3.76 21.30
CA ASN A 160 -7.38 -4.09 22.29
C ASN A 160 -7.88 -4.10 23.74
N VAL A 161 -8.98 -3.40 24.03
CA VAL A 161 -9.54 -3.28 25.39
C VAL A 161 -10.92 -3.92 25.54
N ARG A 162 -11.50 -4.45 24.48
CA ARG A 162 -12.78 -5.16 24.49
C ARG A 162 -12.58 -6.60 24.93
N ASP A 163 -13.04 -6.97 26.14
CA ASP A 163 -12.85 -8.27 26.81
C ASP A 163 -13.14 -9.52 25.95
N LEU A 164 -14.10 -9.43 25.00
CA LEU A 164 -14.49 -10.54 24.14
C LEU A 164 -13.86 -10.50 22.75
N SER A 165 -13.02 -9.52 22.49
CA SER A 165 -12.29 -9.44 21.23
C SER A 165 -11.19 -10.51 21.18
N PRO A 166 -10.98 -11.16 20.02
CA PRO A 166 -9.79 -12.00 19.82
C PRO A 166 -8.49 -11.19 19.86
N LEU A 167 -8.60 -9.85 19.75
CA LEU A 167 -7.49 -8.89 19.79
C LEU A 167 -7.25 -8.28 21.18
N PHE A 168 -8.00 -8.72 22.22
CA PHE A 168 -7.82 -8.20 23.57
C PHE A 168 -6.37 -8.35 24.06
N GLU A 169 -5.74 -7.20 24.43
CA GLU A 169 -4.33 -7.08 24.84
C GLU A 169 -3.30 -7.57 23.80
N LYS A 170 -3.66 -7.54 22.50
CA LYS A 170 -2.77 -8.02 21.43
C LYS A 170 -2.37 -6.96 20.41
N VAL A 171 -2.93 -5.75 20.47
CA VAL A 171 -2.62 -4.67 19.53
C VAL A 171 -1.45 -3.85 20.04
N ASP A 172 -0.45 -3.60 19.20
CA ASP A 172 0.54 -2.55 19.47
C ASP A 172 -0.08 -1.18 19.16
N THR A 173 -0.50 -0.49 20.20
CA THR A 173 -1.20 0.79 20.08
C THR A 173 -0.31 1.97 19.71
N SER A 174 0.98 1.72 19.45
CA SER A 174 1.97 2.71 19.03
C SER A 174 2.41 2.56 17.56
N ARG A 175 1.94 1.50 16.85
CA ARG A 175 2.44 1.12 15.53
C ARG A 175 1.30 1.00 14.53
N PHE A 176 0.95 2.15 13.91
CA PHE A 176 -0.11 2.26 12.92
C PHE A 176 0.41 2.82 11.61
N ALA A 177 -0.09 2.25 10.51
CA ALA A 177 0.05 2.75 9.15
C ALA A 177 -1.33 2.96 8.52
N VAL A 178 -1.36 3.72 7.43
CA VAL A 178 -2.54 3.89 6.58
C VAL A 178 -2.19 3.61 5.13
N SER A 179 -3.19 3.21 4.36
CA SER A 179 -3.06 3.00 2.92
C SER A 179 -4.35 3.39 2.21
N GLY A 180 -4.24 3.75 0.96
CA GLY A 180 -5.39 4.04 0.12
C GLY A 180 -5.05 3.97 -1.35
N TYR A 181 -6.06 3.64 -2.17
CA TYR A 181 -5.93 3.55 -3.61
C TYR A 181 -6.56 4.76 -4.31
N SER A 182 -5.91 5.24 -5.37
CA SER A 182 -6.42 6.33 -6.22
C SER A 182 -6.74 7.59 -5.40
N THR A 183 -7.97 8.08 -5.44
CA THR A 183 -8.43 9.22 -4.63
C THR A 183 -8.27 8.98 -3.13
N SER A 184 -8.43 7.75 -2.68
CA SER A 184 -8.17 7.39 -1.28
C SER A 184 -6.67 7.26 -0.98
N GLY A 185 -5.82 7.11 -1.99
CA GLY A 185 -4.37 7.32 -1.87
C GLY A 185 -4.04 8.76 -1.49
N GLY A 186 -4.70 9.73 -2.14
CA GLY A 186 -4.65 11.14 -1.72
C GLY A 186 -5.20 11.34 -0.30
N GLY A 187 -6.28 10.63 0.06
CA GLY A 187 -6.83 10.61 1.43
C GLY A 187 -5.85 10.05 2.46
N ALA A 188 -5.15 8.96 2.15
CA ALA A 188 -4.13 8.38 3.02
C ALA A 188 -2.93 9.33 3.19
N HIS A 189 -2.49 10.00 2.12
CA HIS A 189 -1.47 11.04 2.21
C HIS A 189 -1.94 12.23 3.06
N THR A 190 -3.20 12.63 2.93
CA THR A 190 -3.80 13.66 3.79
C THR A 190 -3.79 13.23 5.27
N ALA A 191 -4.10 11.96 5.58
CA ALA A 191 -4.04 11.46 6.95
C ALA A 191 -2.65 11.60 7.58
N VAL A 192 -1.59 11.38 6.81
CA VAL A 192 -0.20 11.58 7.23
C VAL A 192 0.07 13.03 7.62
N THR A 193 -0.50 14.00 6.90
CA THR A 193 -0.34 15.42 7.24
C THR A 193 -1.15 15.84 8.47
N MET A 194 -2.22 15.08 8.78
CA MET A 194 -3.08 15.35 9.94
C MET A 194 -2.58 14.71 11.24
N ASP A 195 -1.92 13.53 11.13
CA ASP A 195 -1.45 12.79 12.30
C ASP A 195 0.00 12.31 12.12
N SER A 196 0.92 13.06 12.67
CA SER A 196 2.35 12.75 12.67
C SER A 196 2.75 11.57 13.58
N THR A 197 1.80 10.95 14.30
CA THR A 197 2.05 9.74 15.10
C THR A 197 1.97 8.46 14.26
N LEU A 198 1.43 8.54 13.04
CA LEU A 198 1.50 7.45 12.07
C LEU A 198 2.96 7.10 11.80
N LYS A 199 3.25 5.82 11.74
CA LYS A 199 4.61 5.34 11.47
C LYS A 199 4.95 5.41 10.01
N THR A 200 3.98 5.21 9.12
CA THR A 200 4.17 5.26 7.68
C THR A 200 2.82 5.23 6.94
N ALA A 201 2.88 5.47 5.63
CA ALA A 201 1.78 5.19 4.71
C ALA A 201 2.25 4.47 3.44
N ILE A 202 1.35 3.67 2.86
CA ILE A 202 1.50 3.07 1.53
C ILE A 202 0.42 3.65 0.63
N LEU A 203 0.84 4.39 -0.39
CA LEU A 203 -0.05 5.10 -1.30
C LEU A 203 -0.13 4.34 -2.62
N LEU A 204 -1.27 3.72 -2.87
CA LEU A 204 -1.52 2.86 -4.03
C LEU A 204 -2.05 3.72 -5.19
N ASN A 205 -1.22 4.00 -6.20
CA ASN A 205 -1.54 4.87 -7.34
C ASN A 205 -2.29 6.15 -6.90
N PRO A 206 -1.76 6.94 -5.95
CA PRO A 206 -2.50 8.03 -5.35
C PRO A 206 -2.82 9.10 -6.37
N ALA A 207 -4.08 9.51 -6.40
CA ALA A 207 -4.58 10.53 -7.30
C ALA A 207 -5.25 11.65 -6.50
N VAL A 208 -4.74 12.86 -6.63
CA VAL A 208 -5.44 14.07 -6.21
C VAL A 208 -5.89 14.77 -7.48
N ALA A 209 -7.07 14.37 -7.98
CA ALA A 209 -7.67 14.97 -9.14
C ALA A 209 -8.39 16.28 -8.75
N PHE A 210 -8.40 17.26 -9.66
CA PHE A 210 -9.16 18.48 -9.52
C PHE A 210 -8.75 19.39 -8.35
N LEU A 211 -7.45 19.52 -8.09
CA LEU A 211 -6.97 20.65 -7.32
C LEU A 211 -7.25 21.94 -8.09
N ASP A 212 -8.49 22.39 -7.97
CA ASP A 212 -8.81 23.75 -8.35
C ASP A 212 -8.24 24.70 -7.26
N SER A 213 -7.15 25.39 -7.59
CA SER A 213 -6.54 26.38 -6.71
C SER A 213 -7.53 27.51 -6.32
N ILE A 214 -8.68 27.61 -7.02
CA ILE A 214 -9.76 28.54 -6.72
C ILE A 214 -10.67 27.98 -5.62
N ASN A 215 -10.95 26.68 -5.63
CA ASN A 215 -11.81 26.00 -4.64
C ASN A 215 -11.03 25.57 -3.39
N CYS A 216 -9.70 25.43 -3.47
CA CYS A 216 -8.80 25.24 -2.33
C CYS A 216 -8.42 26.56 -1.62
N SER A 217 -9.25 27.57 -1.68
CA SER A 217 -9.00 28.81 -0.94
C SER A 217 -9.24 28.59 0.56
N ALA A 218 -8.54 29.35 1.41
CA ALA A 218 -8.68 29.29 2.86
C ALA A 218 -10.11 29.61 3.39
N GLU A 219 -11.03 29.96 2.50
CA GLU A 219 -12.45 30.23 2.79
C GLU A 219 -13.35 29.03 2.47
N SER A 220 -12.85 28.03 1.71
CA SER A 220 -13.56 26.78 1.49
C SER A 220 -13.33 25.85 2.69
N ASN A 221 -14.36 25.18 3.17
CA ASN A 221 -14.26 24.14 4.19
C ASN A 221 -13.62 22.84 3.65
N TYR A 222 -13.04 22.88 2.45
CA TYR A 222 -12.40 21.73 1.82
C TYR A 222 -10.93 21.69 2.21
N TYR A 223 -10.51 20.56 2.74
CA TYR A 223 -9.09 20.27 2.90
C TYR A 223 -8.56 19.79 1.56
N CYS A 224 -7.66 20.58 0.99
CA CYS A 224 -7.00 20.20 -0.26
C CYS A 224 -5.59 19.72 0.07
N LEU A 225 -5.18 18.64 -0.53
CA LEU A 225 -3.77 18.27 -0.51
C LEU A 225 -3.03 19.21 -1.47
N ILE A 226 -2.28 20.13 -0.93
CA ILE A 226 -1.47 21.13 -1.66
C ILE A 226 0.00 20.95 -1.30
N GLU A 227 0.89 21.51 -2.11
CA GLU A 227 2.35 21.40 -1.93
C GLU A 227 2.81 21.68 -0.50
N GLU A 228 2.28 22.74 0.12
CA GLU A 228 2.66 23.16 1.48
C GLU A 228 2.24 22.16 2.57
N HIS A 229 1.25 21.31 2.30
CA HIS A 229 0.82 20.27 3.24
C HIS A 229 1.70 19.01 3.19
N LEU A 230 2.46 18.80 2.12
CA LEU A 230 3.35 17.65 1.98
C LEU A 230 4.69 17.81 2.72
N ASP A 231 4.87 18.91 3.45
CA ASP A 231 6.01 19.12 4.35
C ASP A 231 5.77 18.35 5.67
N HIS A 232 6.01 17.05 5.64
CA HIS A 232 5.85 16.15 6.79
C HIS A 232 7.02 15.17 6.91
N ASP A 233 7.23 14.62 8.11
CA ASP A 233 8.31 13.68 8.43
C ASP A 233 7.86 12.20 8.44
N VAL A 234 6.60 11.89 8.15
CA VAL A 234 6.10 10.51 8.15
C VAL A 234 6.52 9.82 6.85
N PRO A 235 7.19 8.65 6.94
CA PRO A 235 7.65 7.91 5.77
C PRO A 235 6.51 7.49 4.82
N VAL A 236 6.73 7.55 3.50
CA VAL A 236 5.72 7.17 2.49
C VAL A 236 6.30 6.33 1.36
N LEU A 237 5.61 5.21 1.07
CA LEU A 237 5.82 4.41 -0.15
C LEU A 237 4.72 4.75 -1.15
N ILE A 238 5.10 5.17 -2.35
CA ILE A 238 4.18 5.66 -3.38
C ILE A 238 4.31 4.80 -4.63
N PHE A 239 3.24 4.10 -4.98
CA PHE A 239 3.15 3.33 -6.22
C PHE A 239 2.51 4.11 -7.34
N ALA A 240 2.95 3.85 -8.57
CA ALA A 240 2.40 4.36 -9.82
C ALA A 240 2.51 3.32 -10.92
N GLY A 241 1.80 3.53 -12.02
CA GLY A 241 2.00 2.82 -13.27
C GLY A 241 2.62 3.73 -14.34
N GLU A 242 3.50 3.19 -15.19
CA GLU A 242 4.15 3.94 -16.26
C GLU A 242 3.15 4.62 -17.22
N ASN A 243 2.00 3.97 -17.47
CA ASN A 243 0.97 4.44 -18.39
C ASN A 243 -0.17 5.20 -17.70
N GLU A 244 0.02 5.62 -16.44
CA GLU A 244 -1.01 6.28 -15.65
C GLU A 244 -1.31 7.72 -16.14
N TYR A 245 -0.36 8.36 -16.80
CA TYR A 245 -0.40 9.79 -17.10
C TYR A 245 -0.88 10.14 -18.50
N ASP A 246 -1.02 9.16 -19.42
CA ASP A 246 -1.02 9.46 -20.84
C ASP A 246 -2.28 10.11 -21.43
N GLU A 247 -3.46 10.09 -20.79
CA GLU A 247 -4.66 10.64 -21.43
C GLU A 247 -5.65 11.44 -20.57
N LEU A 248 -5.61 11.40 -19.25
CA LEU A 248 -6.68 11.99 -18.44
C LEU A 248 -6.50 13.46 -18.12
N VAL A 249 -5.31 14.02 -18.33
CA VAL A 249 -5.04 15.42 -17.99
C VAL A 249 -4.29 16.10 -19.11
N SER A 250 -4.87 17.20 -19.59
CA SER A 250 -4.13 18.09 -20.48
C SER A 250 -3.11 18.87 -19.64
N PRO A 251 -1.80 18.63 -19.81
CA PRO A 251 -0.76 19.42 -19.14
C PRO A 251 -0.81 20.91 -19.49
N ASP A 252 -1.66 21.27 -20.45
CA ASP A 252 -1.81 22.63 -20.97
C ASP A 252 -2.97 23.40 -20.32
N ASP A 253 -3.73 22.80 -19.39
CA ASP A 253 -4.82 23.50 -18.69
C ASP A 253 -4.35 24.00 -17.33
N PRO A 254 -4.06 25.32 -17.20
CA PRO A 254 -3.57 25.86 -15.92
C PRO A 254 -4.63 25.92 -14.82
N THR A 255 -5.87 25.50 -15.09
CA THR A 255 -6.95 25.46 -14.10
C THR A 255 -7.01 24.13 -13.33
N TYR A 256 -6.26 23.12 -13.76
CA TYR A 256 -6.17 21.83 -13.13
C TYR A 256 -4.72 21.55 -12.75
N SER A 257 -4.35 21.71 -11.50
CA SER A 257 -3.14 21.10 -10.98
C SER A 257 -3.51 19.73 -10.45
N ASN A 258 -3.06 18.69 -11.14
CA ASN A 258 -3.23 17.33 -10.63
C ASN A 258 -1.99 16.98 -9.84
N MET A 259 -2.22 16.39 -8.68
CA MET A 259 -1.16 15.87 -7.85
C MET A 259 -1.24 14.35 -7.84
N TRP A 260 -0.78 13.75 -8.95
CA TRP A 260 -0.62 12.31 -9.07
C TRP A 260 0.58 11.82 -8.23
N ALA A 261 0.90 10.55 -8.31
CA ALA A 261 1.92 9.91 -7.51
C ALA A 261 3.28 10.61 -7.55
N LEU A 262 3.85 10.88 -8.73
CA LEU A 262 5.16 11.50 -8.86
C LEU A 262 5.22 12.92 -8.28
N PRO A 263 4.30 13.85 -8.59
CA PRO A 263 4.25 15.15 -7.89
C PRO A 263 4.12 15.03 -6.37
N GLN A 264 3.34 14.08 -5.86
CA GLN A 264 3.26 13.86 -4.42
C GLN A 264 4.61 13.44 -3.83
N TYR A 265 5.35 12.56 -4.51
CA TYR A 265 6.71 12.20 -4.12
C TYR A 265 7.66 13.41 -4.15
N GLU A 266 7.60 14.22 -5.21
CA GLU A 266 8.51 15.37 -5.39
C GLU A 266 8.33 16.46 -4.33
N TYR A 267 7.10 16.68 -3.86
CA TYR A 267 6.80 17.69 -2.84
C TYR A 267 7.10 17.25 -1.40
N VAL A 268 7.13 15.96 -1.10
CA VAL A 268 7.59 15.48 0.21
C VAL A 268 9.08 15.81 0.36
N PRO A 269 9.51 16.36 1.52
CA PRO A 269 10.91 16.75 1.73
C PRO A 269 11.92 15.63 1.51
N GLU A 270 13.12 15.98 1.03
CA GLU A 270 14.24 15.03 0.88
C GLU A 270 14.76 14.51 2.23
N THR A 271 14.34 15.12 3.34
CA THR A 271 14.66 14.68 4.71
C THR A 271 13.70 13.62 5.23
N THR A 272 12.59 13.42 4.54
CA THR A 272 11.60 12.38 4.85
C THR A 272 11.96 11.11 4.09
N ASP A 273 11.90 9.97 4.74
CA ASP A 273 12.06 8.67 4.08
C ASP A 273 10.87 8.45 3.13
N LYS A 274 11.15 8.44 1.84
CA LYS A 274 10.14 8.28 0.79
C LYS A 274 10.65 7.41 -0.33
N THR A 275 9.77 6.60 -0.90
CA THR A 275 10.07 5.79 -2.08
C THR A 275 8.96 5.95 -3.11
N TYR A 276 9.35 6.17 -4.36
CA TYR A 276 8.51 6.15 -5.54
C TYR A 276 8.82 4.92 -6.36
N PHE A 277 7.80 4.12 -6.64
CA PHE A 277 7.87 2.87 -7.39
C PHE A 277 6.88 2.96 -8.56
N GLU A 278 7.38 3.05 -9.78
CA GLU A 278 6.56 3.09 -10.99
C GLU A 278 6.66 1.76 -11.73
N SER A 279 5.57 1.01 -11.79
CA SER A 279 5.50 -0.30 -12.44
C SER A 279 5.59 -0.15 -13.96
N ALA A 280 6.56 -0.82 -14.59
CA ALA A 280 6.82 -0.74 -16.02
C ALA A 280 5.68 -1.36 -16.84
N GLY A 281 5.19 -0.62 -17.84
CA GLY A 281 4.13 -1.06 -18.73
C GLY A 281 2.73 -1.06 -18.15
N GLU A 282 2.59 -0.82 -16.83
CA GLU A 282 1.32 -0.87 -16.11
C GLU A 282 0.62 0.49 -16.09
N GLY A 283 -0.68 0.48 -15.80
CA GLY A 283 -1.51 1.69 -15.68
C GLY A 283 -1.91 1.98 -14.24
N HIS A 284 -3.03 2.68 -14.08
CA HIS A 284 -3.57 3.11 -12.78
C HIS A 284 -3.90 1.95 -11.84
N GLY A 285 -4.14 0.73 -12.36
CA GLY A 285 -4.42 -0.46 -11.58
C GLY A 285 -3.20 -1.19 -11.02
N SER A 286 -1.96 -0.73 -11.28
CA SER A 286 -0.72 -1.48 -10.99
C SER A 286 -0.53 -1.92 -9.54
N SER A 287 -1.16 -1.25 -8.57
CA SER A 287 -1.05 -1.57 -7.15
C SER A 287 -2.37 -2.00 -6.47
N VAL A 288 -3.42 -2.31 -7.26
CA VAL A 288 -4.72 -2.73 -6.70
C VAL A 288 -4.63 -4.07 -5.97
N PHE A 289 -3.76 -4.95 -6.42
CA PHE A 289 -3.56 -6.28 -5.83
C PHE A 289 -2.12 -6.46 -5.32
N PRO A 290 -1.94 -7.25 -4.24
CA PRO A 290 -0.63 -7.56 -3.69
C PRO A 290 0.10 -8.63 -4.53
N PHE A 291 0.64 -8.23 -5.69
CA PHE A 291 1.38 -9.14 -6.56
C PHE A 291 2.85 -8.72 -6.71
N GLY A 292 3.71 -9.71 -6.89
CA GLY A 292 5.13 -9.53 -7.25
C GLY A 292 5.85 -8.49 -6.39
N ASP A 293 6.61 -7.62 -7.05
CA ASP A 293 7.44 -6.61 -6.36
C ASP A 293 6.60 -5.58 -5.59
N VAL A 294 5.38 -5.25 -6.06
CA VAL A 294 4.48 -4.33 -5.35
C VAL A 294 4.11 -4.88 -3.97
N ALA A 295 3.81 -6.18 -3.89
CA ALA A 295 3.53 -6.86 -2.63
C ALA A 295 4.79 -6.93 -1.75
N GLY A 296 5.93 -7.35 -2.33
CA GLY A 296 7.19 -7.48 -1.63
C GLY A 296 7.67 -6.15 -1.01
N TYR A 297 7.63 -5.07 -1.79
CA TYR A 297 8.01 -3.74 -1.31
C TYR A 297 7.05 -3.21 -0.24
N SER A 298 5.75 -3.45 -0.38
CA SER A 298 4.77 -3.07 0.64
C SER A 298 5.01 -3.79 1.97
N LEU A 299 5.29 -5.09 1.93
CA LEU A 299 5.58 -5.88 3.12
C LEU A 299 6.90 -5.44 3.77
N ALA A 300 7.97 -5.32 2.97
CA ALA A 300 9.28 -4.86 3.46
C ALA A 300 9.17 -3.46 4.09
N TRP A 301 8.38 -2.57 3.49
CA TRP A 301 8.12 -1.23 4.00
C TRP A 301 7.45 -1.25 5.39
N LEU A 302 6.39 -2.06 5.57
CA LEU A 302 5.75 -2.21 6.88
C LEU A 302 6.67 -2.84 7.91
N ARG A 303 7.47 -3.84 7.53
CA ARG A 303 8.43 -4.45 8.44
C ARG A 303 9.49 -3.45 8.89
N TYR A 304 10.02 -2.66 7.98
CA TYR A 304 11.02 -1.65 8.29
C TYR A 304 10.46 -0.56 9.21
N PHE A 305 9.32 0.06 8.85
CA PHE A 305 8.80 1.21 9.59
C PHE A 305 7.86 0.88 10.76
N LEU A 306 7.13 -0.23 10.72
CA LEU A 306 6.26 -0.63 11.82
C LEU A 306 6.92 -1.56 12.82
N LEU A 307 7.87 -2.41 12.38
CA LEU A 307 8.50 -3.40 13.26
C LEU A 307 9.95 -3.06 13.61
N ASP A 308 10.50 -1.96 13.06
CA ASP A 308 11.90 -1.53 13.20
C ASP A 308 12.90 -2.63 12.73
N GLU A 309 12.52 -3.40 11.71
CA GLU A 309 13.36 -4.47 11.17
C GLU A 309 14.30 -3.90 10.11
N GLU A 310 15.46 -3.40 10.55
CA GLU A 310 16.44 -2.68 9.72
C GLU A 310 16.97 -3.50 8.54
N LEU A 311 16.91 -4.82 8.61
CA LEU A 311 17.38 -5.71 7.55
C LEU A 311 16.61 -5.52 6.21
N TYR A 312 15.39 -5.00 6.24
CA TYR A 312 14.63 -4.72 5.02
C TYR A 312 15.09 -3.46 4.27
N CYS A 313 15.94 -2.65 4.89
CA CYS A 313 16.42 -1.42 4.26
C CYS A 313 17.15 -1.68 2.94
N ASP A 314 18.07 -2.63 2.91
CA ASP A 314 18.86 -2.92 1.72
C ASP A 314 17.98 -3.36 0.54
N PHE A 315 16.92 -4.15 0.82
CA PHE A 315 15.92 -4.51 -0.18
C PHE A 315 15.14 -3.27 -0.68
N LEU A 316 14.78 -2.35 0.21
CA LEU A 316 13.98 -1.16 -0.10
C LEU A 316 14.74 -0.08 -0.90
N VAL A 317 16.07 -0.12 -0.94
CA VAL A 317 16.87 0.85 -1.73
C VAL A 317 17.26 0.32 -3.11
N GLU A 318 17.04 -0.95 -3.40
CA GLU A 318 17.32 -1.55 -4.70
C GLU A 318 16.11 -1.39 -5.63
N ALA A 319 16.33 -0.96 -6.86
CA ALA A 319 15.30 -0.83 -7.87
C ALA A 319 14.99 -2.20 -8.49
N PRO A 320 13.75 -2.74 -8.38
CA PRO A 320 13.41 -4.00 -9.02
C PRO A 320 13.33 -3.86 -10.54
N GLN A 321 13.47 -4.98 -11.27
CA GLN A 321 13.42 -4.97 -12.74
C GLN A 321 12.02 -4.66 -13.31
N SER A 322 10.98 -4.77 -12.48
CA SER A 322 9.60 -4.47 -12.84
C SER A 322 9.29 -2.96 -12.87
N THR A 323 10.25 -2.09 -12.52
CA THR A 323 10.03 -0.64 -12.49
C THR A 323 10.53 0.05 -13.75
N SER A 324 9.75 1.03 -14.24
CA SER A 324 10.20 2.03 -15.23
C SER A 324 10.93 3.18 -14.55
N GLN A 325 10.48 3.59 -13.36
CA GLN A 325 11.15 4.56 -12.51
C GLN A 325 11.16 4.10 -11.05
N PHE A 326 12.25 4.38 -10.38
CA PHE A 326 12.40 4.10 -8.95
C PHE A 326 13.26 5.18 -8.29
N PHE A 327 12.71 5.84 -7.28
CA PHE A 327 13.42 6.87 -6.52
C PHE A 327 13.23 6.62 -5.03
N THR A 328 14.28 6.76 -4.25
CA THR A 328 14.19 6.66 -2.79
C THR A 328 15.14 7.62 -2.09
N THR A 329 14.73 8.13 -0.94
CA THR A 329 15.59 8.90 -0.04
C THR A 329 16.17 8.03 1.07
N LEU A 330 15.72 6.76 1.19
CA LEU A 330 16.21 5.86 2.23
C LEU A 330 17.72 5.69 2.13
N GLN A 331 18.37 5.68 3.28
CA GLN A 331 19.80 5.42 3.42
C GLN A 331 20.01 4.34 4.47
N CYS A 332 20.43 3.18 4.03
CA CYS A 332 20.70 2.07 4.94
C CYS A 332 21.97 2.33 5.71
N THR A 333 21.86 2.41 7.03
CA THR A 333 23.00 2.60 7.92
C THR A 333 23.71 1.28 8.25
N ASN A 334 22.98 0.17 8.11
CA ASN A 334 23.48 -1.18 8.30
C ASN A 334 23.25 -1.95 7.00
N THR A 335 24.32 -2.28 6.30
CA THR A 335 24.26 -3.28 5.23
C THR A 335 23.78 -4.60 5.81
N ILE A 336 22.99 -5.40 5.04
CA ILE A 336 22.75 -6.80 5.39
C ILE A 336 24.09 -7.40 5.77
N SER A 337 24.22 -7.79 7.02
CA SER A 337 25.47 -8.41 7.46
C SER A 337 25.43 -9.86 7.05
N TYR A 338 26.00 -10.17 5.90
CA TYR A 338 26.35 -11.55 5.56
C TYR A 338 27.40 -12.13 6.52
N ASP A 339 27.92 -11.32 7.46
CA ASP A 339 28.72 -11.73 8.61
C ASP A 339 27.80 -12.31 9.69
N ILE A 340 27.37 -13.54 9.46
CA ILE A 340 26.38 -14.25 10.28
C ILE A 340 26.98 -14.61 11.65
N ASN A 341 28.28 -14.86 11.71
CA ASN A 341 28.98 -15.22 12.96
C ASN A 341 29.47 -13.98 13.72
N ASN A 342 29.32 -12.78 13.16
CA ASN A 342 29.77 -11.50 13.72
C ASN A 342 31.28 -11.44 14.03
N ASP A 343 32.12 -12.06 13.17
CA ASP A 343 33.57 -12.02 13.33
C ASP A 343 34.26 -10.89 12.55
N GLY A 344 33.48 -10.09 11.80
CA GLY A 344 33.95 -8.98 10.98
C GLY A 344 34.46 -9.39 9.61
N GLN A 345 34.23 -10.64 9.19
CA GLN A 345 34.62 -11.15 7.88
C GLN A 345 33.46 -11.93 7.27
N ILE A 346 33.11 -11.62 6.03
CA ILE A 346 32.11 -12.37 5.29
C ILE A 346 32.82 -13.48 4.51
N ASN A 347 32.56 -14.74 4.87
CA ASN A 347 33.26 -15.88 4.29
C ASN A 347 32.50 -17.21 4.52
N ASN A 348 33.12 -18.35 4.16
CA ASN A 348 32.47 -19.66 4.29
C ASN A 348 32.11 -20.04 5.74
N GLU A 349 32.69 -19.39 6.76
CA GLU A 349 32.33 -19.66 8.17
C GLU A 349 30.92 -19.13 8.50
N ASP A 350 30.48 -18.05 7.83
CA ASP A 350 29.11 -17.54 7.91
C ASP A 350 28.12 -18.53 7.32
N LEU A 351 28.42 -19.07 6.13
CA LEU A 351 27.62 -20.11 5.51
C LEU A 351 27.46 -21.34 6.41
N ILE A 352 28.58 -21.77 7.05
CA ILE A 352 28.54 -22.89 8.01
C ILE A 352 27.67 -22.54 9.22
N THR A 353 27.76 -21.32 9.73
CA THR A 353 26.96 -20.85 10.88
C THR A 353 25.50 -20.84 10.52
N ALA A 354 25.11 -20.32 9.36
CA ALA A 354 23.75 -20.33 8.85
C ALA A 354 23.21 -21.76 8.70
N VAL A 355 23.98 -22.68 8.08
CA VAL A 355 23.61 -24.11 7.99
C VAL A 355 23.36 -24.74 9.36
N VAL A 356 24.23 -24.47 10.32
CA VAL A 356 24.08 -25.02 11.69
C VAL A 356 22.84 -24.49 12.37
N SER A 357 22.50 -23.22 12.19
CA SER A 357 21.30 -22.60 12.73
C SER A 357 20.02 -23.22 12.13
N ILE A 358 19.97 -23.41 10.83
CA ILE A 358 18.85 -24.06 10.13
C ILE A 358 18.69 -25.52 10.59
N VAL A 359 19.78 -26.29 10.62
CA VAL A 359 19.72 -27.71 11.02
C VAL A 359 19.28 -27.88 12.46
N ASN A 360 19.65 -26.96 13.34
CA ASN A 360 19.25 -26.99 14.74
C ASN A 360 17.86 -26.40 15.02
N ASN A 361 17.17 -25.96 13.99
CA ASN A 361 15.86 -25.31 14.08
C ASN A 361 15.89 -24.10 15.04
N SER A 362 17.00 -23.36 15.05
CA SER A 362 17.19 -22.16 15.85
C SER A 362 16.54 -20.98 15.15
N GLN A 363 15.21 -20.94 15.06
CA GLN A 363 14.41 -19.88 14.40
C GLN A 363 14.41 -18.55 15.17
N THR A 364 15.40 -18.27 16.00
CA THR A 364 15.38 -17.10 16.89
C THR A 364 16.23 -15.92 16.42
N GLU A 365 16.86 -16.01 15.27
CA GLU A 365 17.69 -14.94 14.74
C GLU A 365 17.15 -14.49 13.39
N ASN A 366 16.38 -13.40 13.36
CA ASN A 366 15.87 -12.75 12.13
C ASN A 366 17.01 -12.34 11.17
N SER A 367 18.24 -12.26 11.66
CA SER A 367 19.45 -11.97 10.88
C SER A 367 19.81 -13.03 9.84
N LEU A 368 19.15 -14.18 9.84
CA LEU A 368 19.40 -15.29 8.90
C LEU A 368 18.33 -15.43 7.81
N ASP A 369 17.23 -14.71 7.90
CA ASP A 369 16.20 -14.62 6.87
C ASP A 369 16.66 -13.60 5.82
N LEU A 370 17.49 -14.05 4.89
CA LEU A 370 18.13 -13.19 3.89
C LEU A 370 17.26 -12.93 2.67
N ASN A 371 16.22 -13.75 2.45
CA ASN A 371 15.27 -13.57 1.37
C ASN A 371 13.95 -12.92 1.83
N PHE A 372 13.83 -12.65 3.15
CA PHE A 372 12.72 -11.94 3.78
C PHE A 372 11.35 -12.63 3.67
N ASP A 373 11.34 -13.97 3.53
CA ASP A 373 10.12 -14.76 3.45
C ASP A 373 9.59 -15.20 4.84
N SER A 374 10.24 -14.74 5.92
CA SER A 374 9.96 -15.08 7.33
C SER A 374 10.32 -16.51 7.72
N TYR A 375 10.99 -17.24 6.85
CA TYR A 375 11.57 -18.56 7.14
C TYR A 375 13.09 -18.49 7.02
N VAL A 376 13.79 -19.07 7.97
CA VAL A 376 15.23 -19.29 7.86
C VAL A 376 15.42 -20.69 7.30
N ASP A 377 15.68 -20.79 5.99
CA ASP A 377 15.75 -22.08 5.30
C ASP A 377 16.85 -22.16 4.22
N ILE A 378 16.68 -23.08 3.29
CA ILE A 378 17.69 -23.32 2.23
C ILE A 378 17.82 -22.13 1.27
N PHE A 379 16.77 -21.31 1.10
CA PHE A 379 16.79 -20.19 0.18
C PHE A 379 17.69 -19.06 0.69
N ASP A 380 17.75 -18.84 2.01
CA ASP A 380 18.70 -17.90 2.63
C ASP A 380 20.14 -18.34 2.42
N LEU A 381 20.40 -19.65 2.53
CA LEU A 381 21.73 -20.19 2.25
C LEU A 381 22.15 -20.00 0.80
N LEU A 382 21.19 -20.07 -0.14
CA LEU A 382 21.48 -19.83 -1.54
C LEU A 382 21.87 -18.37 -1.76
N LEU A 383 21.17 -17.40 -1.16
CA LEU A 383 21.53 -15.99 -1.24
C LEU A 383 22.91 -15.70 -0.66
N LEU A 384 23.21 -16.22 0.53
CA LEU A 384 24.54 -16.09 1.12
C LEU A 384 25.63 -16.75 0.26
N SER A 385 25.32 -17.91 -0.33
CA SER A 385 26.24 -18.61 -1.22
C SER A 385 26.51 -17.82 -2.50
N ASP A 386 25.47 -17.26 -3.11
CA ASP A 386 25.59 -16.45 -4.32
C ASP A 386 26.42 -15.18 -4.04
N TYR A 387 26.15 -14.50 -2.93
CA TYR A 387 26.94 -13.35 -2.48
C TYR A 387 28.45 -13.71 -2.33
N LEU A 388 28.76 -14.87 -1.71
CA LEU A 388 30.12 -15.32 -1.53
C LEU A 388 30.82 -15.75 -2.84
N LEU A 389 30.05 -16.10 -3.87
CA LEU A 389 30.58 -16.46 -5.18
C LEU A 389 30.89 -15.24 -6.05
N ASP A 390 30.19 -14.13 -5.81
CA ASP A 390 30.38 -12.87 -6.54
C ASP A 390 31.48 -11.95 -5.96
N MET A 391 32.00 -12.26 -4.75
CA MET A 391 33.16 -11.64 -4.13
C MET A 391 34.47 -12.13 -4.74
#